data_3ab64ed3f23bd811717e184a4e675787
#
_entry.id   3ab64ed3f23bd811717e184a4e675787
#
_cell.length_a   1.000
_cell.length_b   1.000
_cell.length_c   1.000
_cell.angle_alpha   90.00
_cell.angle_beta   90.00
_cell.angle_gamma   90.00
#
_symmetry.space_group_name_H-M   'P 1'
#
loop_
_entity.id
_entity.type
_entity.pdbx_description
1 polymer ?
#
loop_
_entity_poly.entity_id
_entity_poly.type
_entity_poly.pdbx_seq_one_letter_code
_entity_poly.pdbx_strand_id
1 'polypeptide(L)'
;MEADKAVSFLSSEEIELSNNFLREGYVVCEAESEANLKSIRQNVMQIATNWLKQNDLDSESFDLANSHQFVPNDRLNDLRLTIFAEINKLTDIRQRYFSLARQTLATLVGNELAMQNKVNMSVQQPNDESSVLPMHSDIWTGDSPFQVVLWVPLTDASETNSMFFLPPTESREARKRVAAGEFKSMDQIENAYRSQLITMVVPYGKVLIFDSSCLHGNVLNETKTSRWSINCRFTGLLTPFTNPERRLGTYYLPITTRAATKMGLEIMNTDKA
;
A
#
# COMPACT_ATOMS: atom_id res chain seq x y z
N MET A 1 -44.86 -4.51 -1.38
CA MET A 1 -43.90 -5.57 -1.73
C MET A 1 -42.66 -5.29 -0.90
N GLU A 2 -42.50 -5.99 0.22
CA GLU A 2 -41.25 -5.97 0.98
C GLU A 2 -40.17 -6.54 0.08
N ALA A 3 -39.09 -5.72 -0.16
CA ALA A 3 -37.91 -6.20 -0.85
C ALA A 3 -37.40 -7.41 -0.06
N ASP A 4 -37.38 -8.59 -0.69
CA ASP A 4 -36.74 -9.79 -0.18
C ASP A 4 -35.34 -9.37 0.33
N LYS A 5 -35.14 -9.41 1.64
CA LYS A 5 -33.79 -9.21 2.20
C LYS A 5 -32.98 -10.37 1.67
N ALA A 6 -32.15 -10.09 0.66
CA ALA A 6 -31.24 -11.06 0.11
C ALA A 6 -30.44 -11.67 1.27
N VAL A 7 -30.57 -13.00 1.45
CA VAL A 7 -29.83 -13.73 2.48
C VAL A 7 -28.34 -13.60 2.15
N SER A 8 -27.60 -12.92 3.00
CA SER A 8 -26.14 -12.83 2.85
C SER A 8 -25.47 -14.06 3.47
N PHE A 9 -24.42 -14.56 2.80
CA PHE A 9 -23.55 -15.62 3.32
C PHE A 9 -22.38 -15.06 4.16
N LEU A 10 -22.27 -13.73 4.25
CA LEU A 10 -21.28 -13.01 5.04
C LEU A 10 -21.82 -12.69 6.43
N SER A 11 -20.94 -12.62 7.42
CA SER A 11 -21.29 -12.13 8.76
C SER A 11 -21.66 -10.65 8.74
N SER A 12 -22.28 -10.16 9.80
CA SER A 12 -22.64 -8.74 9.91
C SER A 12 -21.39 -7.84 9.87
N GLU A 13 -20.31 -8.28 10.50
CA GLU A 13 -19.02 -7.56 10.53
C GLU A 13 -18.36 -7.52 9.15
N GLU A 14 -18.41 -8.64 8.41
CA GLU A 14 -17.90 -8.69 7.03
C GLU A 14 -18.70 -7.78 6.10
N ILE A 15 -20.03 -7.75 6.25
CA ILE A 15 -20.93 -6.86 5.50
C ILE A 15 -20.61 -5.40 5.81
N GLU A 16 -20.49 -5.04 7.08
CA GLU A 16 -20.19 -3.67 7.51
C GLU A 16 -18.85 -3.19 6.97
N LEU A 17 -17.78 -3.98 7.15
CA LEU A 17 -16.46 -3.68 6.65
C LEU A 17 -16.45 -3.52 5.11
N SER A 18 -17.10 -4.44 4.40
CA SER A 18 -17.19 -4.41 2.94
C SER A 18 -17.97 -3.20 2.45
N ASN A 19 -19.10 -2.86 3.08
CA ASN A 19 -19.90 -1.69 2.71
C ASN A 19 -19.14 -0.38 2.98
N ASN A 20 -18.40 -0.29 4.08
CA ASN A 20 -17.56 0.84 4.38
C ASN A 20 -16.45 0.99 3.31
N PHE A 21 -15.77 -0.11 2.98
CA PHE A 21 -14.72 -0.10 1.95
C PHE A 21 -15.27 0.29 0.56
N LEU A 22 -16.44 -0.24 0.18
CA LEU A 22 -17.08 0.09 -1.11
C LEU A 22 -17.50 1.57 -1.20
N ARG A 23 -17.89 2.17 -0.08
CA ARG A 23 -18.32 3.57 -0.01
C ARG A 23 -17.14 4.52 0.02
N GLU A 24 -16.18 4.26 0.93
CA GLU A 24 -15.06 5.16 1.18
C GLU A 24 -13.84 4.88 0.27
N GLY A 25 -13.71 3.65 -0.23
CA GLY A 25 -12.53 3.18 -0.99
C GLY A 25 -11.34 2.81 -0.10
N TYR A 26 -11.47 2.93 1.20
CA TYR A 26 -10.41 2.60 2.15
C TYR A 26 -10.96 2.22 3.53
N VAL A 27 -10.09 1.60 4.32
CA VAL A 27 -10.28 1.40 5.77
C VAL A 27 -8.97 1.70 6.50
N VAL A 28 -9.07 2.31 7.68
CA VAL A 28 -7.96 2.46 8.63
C VAL A 28 -8.31 1.64 9.86
N CYS A 29 -7.44 0.71 10.22
CA CYS A 29 -7.64 -0.15 11.38
C CYS A 29 -6.34 -0.35 12.16
N GLU A 30 -6.43 -0.88 13.38
CA GLU A 30 -5.25 -1.28 14.16
C GLU A 30 -4.48 -2.39 13.43
N ALA A 31 -3.15 -2.36 13.51
CA ALA A 31 -2.33 -3.46 13.00
C ALA A 31 -2.63 -4.74 13.81
N GLU A 32 -3.03 -5.81 13.13
CA GLU A 32 -3.43 -7.09 13.77
C GLU A 32 -2.25 -7.78 14.51
N SER A 33 -1.01 -7.35 14.26
CA SER A 33 0.19 -7.83 14.94
C SER A 33 1.14 -6.68 15.27
N GLU A 34 0.98 -6.11 16.45
CA GLU A 34 1.89 -5.08 16.96
C GLU A 34 3.34 -5.55 17.04
N ALA A 35 3.56 -6.80 17.46
CA ALA A 35 4.90 -7.38 17.55
C ALA A 35 5.61 -7.42 16.20
N ASN A 36 4.91 -7.81 15.12
CA ASN A 36 5.48 -7.82 13.77
C ASN A 36 5.68 -6.40 13.23
N LEU A 37 4.77 -5.46 13.49
CA LEU A 37 4.94 -4.06 13.12
C LEU A 37 6.20 -3.47 13.78
N LYS A 38 6.35 -3.66 15.08
CA LYS A 38 7.53 -3.22 15.84
C LYS A 38 8.82 -3.84 15.29
N SER A 39 8.80 -5.15 15.01
CA SER A 39 9.94 -5.87 14.44
C SER A 39 10.32 -5.34 13.05
N ILE A 40 9.36 -5.06 12.18
CA ILE A 40 9.62 -4.46 10.86
C ILE A 40 10.24 -3.06 11.02
N ARG A 41 9.67 -2.20 11.87
CA ARG A 41 10.23 -0.87 12.15
C ARG A 41 11.65 -0.94 12.68
N GLN A 42 11.94 -1.87 13.59
CA GLN A 42 13.30 -2.09 14.12
C GLN A 42 14.28 -2.52 13.04
N ASN A 43 13.88 -3.41 12.12
CA ASN A 43 14.75 -3.79 10.99
C ASN A 43 15.06 -2.59 10.09
N VAL A 44 14.05 -1.77 9.75
CA VAL A 44 14.26 -0.54 8.97
C VAL A 44 15.20 0.42 9.68
N MET A 45 14.99 0.66 10.99
CA MET A 45 15.88 1.47 11.84
C MET A 45 17.32 0.96 11.81
N GLN A 46 17.51 -0.35 12.00
CA GLN A 46 18.85 -0.94 12.04
C GLN A 46 19.57 -0.81 10.70
N ILE A 47 18.87 -1.05 9.58
CA ILE A 47 19.43 -0.89 8.23
C ILE A 47 19.82 0.58 8.00
N ALA A 48 18.94 1.53 8.34
CA ALA A 48 19.20 2.96 8.18
C ALA A 48 20.41 3.42 9.03
N THR A 49 20.48 2.99 10.30
CA THR A 49 21.61 3.30 11.18
C THR A 49 22.93 2.73 10.65
N ASN A 50 22.92 1.52 10.12
CA ASN A 50 24.09 0.91 9.51
C ASN A 50 24.53 1.67 8.25
N TRP A 51 23.57 2.08 7.42
CA TRP A 51 23.85 2.89 6.24
C TRP A 51 24.47 4.24 6.60
N LEU A 52 23.95 4.93 7.62
CA LEU A 52 24.55 6.19 8.12
C LEU A 52 26.00 5.99 8.51
N LYS A 53 26.31 4.98 9.32
CA LYS A 53 27.68 4.66 9.75
C LYS A 53 28.61 4.32 8.58
N GLN A 54 28.14 3.59 7.58
CA GLN A 54 28.91 3.24 6.38
C GLN A 54 29.20 4.43 5.47
N ASN A 55 28.44 5.51 5.62
CA ASN A 55 28.59 6.75 4.85
C ASN A 55 29.19 7.90 5.68
N ASP A 56 29.77 7.60 6.84
CA ASP A 56 30.41 8.57 7.75
C ASP A 56 29.44 9.70 8.18
N LEU A 57 28.14 9.38 8.29
CA LEU A 57 27.11 10.28 8.78
C LEU A 57 26.81 10.00 10.27
N ASP A 58 26.43 11.06 10.98
CA ASP A 58 26.00 10.91 12.37
C ASP A 58 24.78 9.98 12.47
N SER A 59 24.82 9.10 13.46
CA SER A 59 23.71 8.16 13.74
C SER A 59 23.32 8.16 15.21
N GLU A 60 23.91 9.04 16.02
CA GLU A 60 23.53 9.22 17.41
C GLU A 60 22.13 9.85 17.48
N SER A 61 21.25 9.29 18.26
CA SER A 61 19.86 9.74 18.38
C SER A 61 19.02 9.67 17.08
N PHE A 62 19.45 8.91 16.06
CA PHE A 62 18.68 8.71 14.84
C PHE A 62 17.34 8.02 15.15
N ASP A 63 16.26 8.59 14.65
CA ASP A 63 14.93 7.97 14.55
C ASP A 63 14.32 8.27 13.18
N LEU A 64 13.38 7.43 12.73
CA LEU A 64 12.75 7.60 11.42
C LEU A 64 12.05 8.97 11.27
N ALA A 65 11.40 9.45 12.34
CA ALA A 65 10.67 10.72 12.30
C ALA A 65 11.58 11.95 12.19
N ASN A 66 12.84 11.85 12.65
CA ASN A 66 13.82 12.92 12.56
C ASN A 66 14.90 12.66 11.50
N SER A 67 14.72 11.68 10.62
CA SER A 67 15.72 11.26 9.64
C SER A 67 16.24 12.38 8.74
N HIS A 68 15.44 13.41 8.47
CA HIS A 68 15.83 14.60 7.71
C HIS A 68 16.98 15.41 8.33
N GLN A 69 17.22 15.22 9.64
CA GLN A 69 18.36 15.87 10.33
C GLN A 69 19.69 15.13 10.10
N PHE A 70 19.63 13.87 9.68
CA PHE A 70 20.78 12.96 9.52
C PHE A 70 21.06 12.61 8.06
N VAL A 71 20.02 12.62 7.22
CA VAL A 71 20.10 12.18 5.82
C VAL A 71 19.87 13.36 4.90
N PRO A 72 20.89 13.85 4.19
CA PRO A 72 20.72 14.89 3.18
C PRO A 72 19.76 14.45 2.06
N ASN A 73 18.98 15.39 1.49
CA ASN A 73 17.99 15.08 0.46
C ASN A 73 18.59 14.40 -0.77
N ASP A 74 19.78 14.79 -1.18
CA ASP A 74 20.52 14.20 -2.31
C ASP A 74 20.97 12.74 -2.05
N ARG A 75 21.05 12.32 -0.78
CA ARG A 75 21.41 10.96 -0.36
C ARG A 75 20.19 10.10 -0.01
N LEU A 76 19.00 10.69 0.08
CA LEU A 76 17.77 10.00 0.51
C LEU A 76 17.43 8.82 -0.41
N ASN A 77 17.59 8.97 -1.71
CA ASN A 77 17.26 7.90 -2.64
C ASN A 77 18.20 6.69 -2.51
N ASP A 78 19.49 6.91 -2.24
CA ASP A 78 20.45 5.84 -1.98
C ASP A 78 20.07 5.06 -0.70
N LEU A 79 19.75 5.76 0.37
CA LEU A 79 19.24 5.16 1.60
C LEU A 79 17.96 4.34 1.33
N ARG A 80 17.00 4.90 0.60
CA ARG A 80 15.75 4.22 0.24
C ARG A 80 15.99 2.90 -0.50
N LEU A 81 16.85 2.93 -1.50
CA LEU A 81 17.20 1.75 -2.31
C LEU A 81 17.93 0.70 -1.48
N THR A 82 18.82 1.13 -0.58
CA THR A 82 19.52 0.23 0.35
C THR A 82 18.51 -0.46 1.27
N ILE A 83 17.63 0.29 1.91
CA ILE A 83 16.61 -0.31 2.80
C ILE A 83 15.67 -1.24 2.04
N PHE A 84 15.21 -0.81 0.85
CA PHE A 84 14.38 -1.66 0.01
C PHE A 84 15.07 -2.99 -0.33
N ALA A 85 16.35 -2.95 -0.68
CA ALA A 85 17.13 -4.15 -0.98
C ALA A 85 17.29 -5.05 0.25
N GLU A 86 17.69 -4.48 1.39
CA GLU A 86 18.01 -5.25 2.59
C GLU A 86 16.76 -5.83 3.27
N ILE A 87 15.67 -5.05 3.37
CA ILE A 87 14.43 -5.56 3.99
C ILE A 87 13.82 -6.71 3.18
N ASN A 88 13.94 -6.68 1.87
CA ASN A 88 13.44 -7.74 0.98
C ASN A 88 14.36 -8.97 0.90
N LYS A 89 15.53 -8.97 1.53
CA LYS A 89 16.36 -10.17 1.77
C LYS A 89 15.89 -10.96 3.00
N LEU A 90 15.14 -10.35 3.91
CA LEU A 90 14.58 -11.04 5.07
C LEU A 90 13.54 -12.06 4.61
N THR A 91 13.80 -13.33 4.88
CA THR A 91 12.99 -14.45 4.37
C THR A 91 11.54 -14.44 4.85
N ASP A 92 11.28 -13.82 5.98
CA ASP A 92 9.98 -13.75 6.64
C ASP A 92 9.28 -12.38 6.52
N ILE A 93 9.89 -11.41 5.83
CA ILE A 93 9.32 -10.04 5.73
C ILE A 93 7.89 -10.04 5.19
N ARG A 94 7.62 -10.82 4.14
CA ARG A 94 6.29 -10.90 3.54
C ARG A 94 5.27 -11.50 4.49
N GLN A 95 5.65 -12.52 5.27
CA GLN A 95 4.79 -13.17 6.25
C GLN A 95 4.47 -12.20 7.41
N ARG A 96 5.49 -11.53 7.96
CA ARG A 96 5.30 -10.50 9.00
C ARG A 96 4.43 -9.35 8.50
N TYR A 97 4.68 -8.88 7.29
CA TYR A 97 3.89 -7.81 6.70
C TYR A 97 2.42 -8.21 6.49
N PHE A 98 2.16 -9.39 5.94
CA PHE A 98 0.81 -9.92 5.76
C PHE A 98 0.05 -10.04 7.10
N SER A 99 0.73 -10.42 8.18
CA SER A 99 0.11 -10.56 9.49
C SER A 99 -0.42 -9.25 10.09
N LEU A 100 -0.02 -8.09 9.53
CA LEU A 100 -0.50 -6.79 10.00
C LEU A 100 -1.97 -6.51 9.66
N ALA A 101 -2.55 -7.25 8.70
CA ALA A 101 -3.93 -7.05 8.27
C ALA A 101 -4.56 -8.34 7.70
N ARG A 102 -4.18 -9.49 8.22
CA ARG A 102 -4.58 -10.81 7.68
C ARG A 102 -6.09 -11.01 7.61
N GLN A 103 -6.81 -10.70 8.68
CA GLN A 103 -8.26 -10.89 8.75
C GLN A 103 -8.98 -9.85 7.89
N THR A 104 -8.56 -8.61 7.96
CA THR A 104 -9.12 -7.53 7.14
C THR A 104 -8.93 -7.82 5.65
N LEU A 105 -7.74 -8.26 5.23
CA LEU A 105 -7.48 -8.67 3.84
C LEU A 105 -8.33 -9.88 3.42
N ALA A 106 -8.52 -10.86 4.32
CA ALA A 106 -9.36 -12.02 4.02
C ALA A 106 -10.82 -11.62 3.80
N THR A 107 -11.34 -10.66 4.54
CA THR A 107 -12.69 -10.13 4.37
C THR A 107 -12.83 -9.32 3.06
N LEU A 108 -11.88 -8.43 2.76
CA LEU A 108 -11.98 -7.52 1.62
C LEU A 108 -11.65 -8.17 0.28
N VAL A 109 -10.73 -9.13 0.25
CA VAL A 109 -10.20 -9.72 -0.98
C VAL A 109 -10.54 -11.21 -1.11
N GLY A 110 -10.47 -11.94 0.01
CA GLY A 110 -10.70 -13.38 0.07
C GLY A 110 -9.63 -14.11 0.88
N ASN A 111 -9.85 -15.39 1.14
CA ASN A 111 -8.98 -16.21 1.98
C ASN A 111 -7.89 -16.95 1.22
N GLU A 112 -7.89 -16.90 -0.12
CA GLU A 112 -6.82 -17.38 -1.00
C GLU A 112 -6.22 -16.18 -1.70
N LEU A 113 -5.02 -15.81 -1.28
CA LEU A 113 -4.40 -14.53 -1.60
C LEU A 113 -3.06 -14.72 -2.30
N ALA A 114 -2.79 -13.79 -3.21
CA ALA A 114 -1.48 -13.51 -3.74
C ALA A 114 -1.04 -12.11 -3.27
N MET A 115 0.24 -12.00 -2.94
CA MET A 115 0.87 -10.78 -2.46
C MET A 115 2.00 -10.39 -3.42
N GLN A 116 2.19 -9.12 -3.66
CA GLN A 116 3.34 -8.58 -4.37
C GLN A 116 4.64 -9.19 -3.83
N ASN A 117 5.58 -9.49 -4.73
CA ASN A 117 6.81 -10.21 -4.39
C ASN A 117 7.80 -9.40 -3.55
N LYS A 118 7.68 -8.07 -3.53
CA LYS A 118 8.51 -7.16 -2.75
C LYS A 118 7.65 -6.21 -1.92
N VAL A 119 8.10 -5.91 -0.71
CA VAL A 119 7.56 -4.83 0.11
C VAL A 119 8.22 -3.53 -0.32
N ASN A 120 7.43 -2.58 -0.79
CA ASN A 120 7.90 -1.27 -1.20
C ASN A 120 8.11 -0.35 0.00
N MET A 121 8.94 0.67 -0.19
CA MET A 121 9.20 1.69 0.81
C MET A 121 9.07 3.09 0.21
N SER A 122 8.51 4.00 0.98
CA SER A 122 8.44 5.42 0.69
C SER A 122 8.91 6.22 1.91
N VAL A 123 9.74 7.20 1.64
CA VAL A 123 10.19 8.17 2.65
C VAL A 123 9.87 9.56 2.11
N GLN A 124 9.33 10.41 2.97
CA GLN A 124 9.02 11.80 2.64
C GLN A 124 9.60 12.70 3.74
N GLN A 125 10.67 13.41 3.39
CA GLN A 125 11.31 14.37 4.28
C GLN A 125 10.62 15.74 4.21
N PRO A 126 10.72 16.56 5.25
CA PRO A 126 10.26 17.94 5.22
C PRO A 126 10.90 18.73 4.07
N ASN A 127 10.08 19.46 3.32
CA ASN A 127 10.47 20.33 2.20
C ASN A 127 11.30 19.64 1.10
N ASP A 128 11.13 18.33 0.92
CA ASP A 128 11.79 17.55 -0.12
C ASP A 128 10.84 17.32 -1.31
N GLU A 129 11.00 18.10 -2.38
CA GLU A 129 10.21 17.96 -3.61
C GLU A 129 10.44 16.62 -4.33
N SER A 130 11.61 15.99 -4.14
CA SER A 130 11.95 14.72 -4.79
C SER A 130 11.12 13.54 -4.28
N SER A 131 10.47 13.69 -3.13
CA SER A 131 9.60 12.69 -2.51
C SER A 131 8.12 12.89 -2.83
N VAL A 132 7.76 13.92 -3.61
CA VAL A 132 6.39 14.16 -4.04
C VAL A 132 6.00 13.14 -5.09
N LEU A 133 4.92 12.43 -4.84
CA LEU A 133 4.30 11.51 -5.78
C LEU A 133 3.00 12.13 -6.30
N PRO A 134 2.96 12.59 -7.56
CA PRO A 134 1.77 13.20 -8.13
C PRO A 134 0.55 12.28 -8.07
N MET A 135 -0.63 12.86 -8.16
CA MET A 135 -1.89 12.12 -8.23
C MET A 135 -1.83 11.06 -9.33
N HIS A 136 -2.18 9.83 -8.98
CA HIS A 136 -2.21 8.69 -9.91
C HIS A 136 -3.22 7.64 -9.44
N SER A 137 -3.47 6.67 -10.30
CA SER A 137 -4.15 5.42 -9.96
C SER A 137 -3.23 4.27 -10.34
N ASP A 138 -3.07 3.29 -9.46
CA ASP A 138 -2.19 2.14 -9.71
C ASP A 138 -2.59 1.35 -10.97
N ILE A 139 -3.89 1.28 -11.28
CA ILE A 139 -4.38 0.60 -12.48
C ILE A 139 -3.89 1.24 -13.80
N TRP A 140 -3.53 2.51 -13.80
CA TRP A 140 -2.93 3.17 -14.97
C TRP A 140 -1.53 2.65 -15.31
N THR A 141 -0.84 2.09 -14.33
CA THR A 141 0.48 1.46 -14.52
C THR A 141 0.37 -0.04 -14.85
N GLY A 142 -0.84 -0.55 -15.04
CA GLY A 142 -1.12 -1.93 -15.42
C GLY A 142 -1.33 -2.89 -14.24
N ASP A 143 -1.54 -2.36 -13.04
CA ASP A 143 -1.92 -3.18 -11.89
C ASP A 143 -3.35 -3.72 -12.05
N SER A 144 -3.63 -4.85 -11.38
CA SER A 144 -4.95 -5.48 -11.43
C SER A 144 -6.02 -4.61 -10.75
N PRO A 145 -7.20 -4.44 -11.35
CA PRO A 145 -8.32 -3.75 -10.69
C PRO A 145 -8.95 -4.57 -9.55
N PHE A 146 -8.53 -5.82 -9.35
CA PHE A 146 -9.01 -6.72 -8.30
C PHE A 146 -8.09 -6.76 -7.08
N GLN A 147 -7.29 -5.73 -6.90
CA GLN A 147 -6.31 -5.65 -5.83
C GLN A 147 -6.64 -4.54 -4.84
N VAL A 148 -6.11 -4.69 -3.64
CA VAL A 148 -6.03 -3.64 -2.64
C VAL A 148 -4.56 -3.36 -2.29
N VAL A 149 -4.28 -2.17 -1.83
CA VAL A 149 -2.98 -1.80 -1.27
C VAL A 149 -3.09 -1.80 0.25
N LEU A 150 -2.25 -2.56 0.92
CA LEU A 150 -1.97 -2.38 2.33
C LEU A 150 -0.83 -1.37 2.43
N TRP A 151 -1.06 -0.27 3.13
CA TRP A 151 -0.10 0.79 3.39
C TRP A 151 0.10 0.92 4.90
N VAL A 152 1.35 0.88 5.34
CA VAL A 152 1.72 0.80 6.76
C VAL A 152 2.72 1.91 7.07
N PRO A 153 2.35 2.91 7.85
CA PRO A 153 3.27 3.93 8.32
C PRO A 153 4.18 3.37 9.42
N LEU A 154 5.45 3.74 9.35
CA LEU A 154 6.46 3.43 10.36
C LEU A 154 6.75 4.65 11.27
N THR A 155 6.16 5.78 10.93
CA THR A 155 6.06 7.03 11.70
C THR A 155 4.63 7.54 11.58
N ASP A 156 4.19 8.46 12.42
CA ASP A 156 2.86 9.05 12.27
C ASP A 156 2.71 9.73 10.90
N ALA A 157 1.55 9.52 10.28
CA ALA A 157 1.19 10.14 9.02
C ALA A 157 -0.11 10.93 9.16
N SER A 158 -0.01 12.23 8.92
CA SER A 158 -1.11 13.19 8.99
C SER A 158 -0.75 14.44 8.20
N GLU A 159 -1.66 15.35 8.01
CA GLU A 159 -1.40 16.62 7.32
C GLU A 159 -0.63 16.42 6.00
N THR A 160 0.36 17.27 5.71
CA THR A 160 1.12 17.23 4.45
C THR A 160 2.18 16.14 4.39
N ASN A 161 2.50 15.45 5.51
CA ASN A 161 3.39 14.29 5.48
C ASN A 161 2.66 12.97 5.14
N SER A 162 1.35 13.01 4.95
CA SER A 162 0.55 11.86 4.58
C SER A 162 0.19 11.85 3.10
N MET A 163 -0.51 10.80 2.68
CA MET A 163 -1.09 10.74 1.36
C MET A 163 -2.48 11.38 1.35
N PHE A 164 -2.86 11.94 0.20
CA PHE A 164 -4.24 12.28 -0.10
C PHE A 164 -4.91 11.18 -0.93
N PHE A 165 -6.22 11.14 -0.85
CA PHE A 165 -7.04 10.12 -1.47
C PHE A 165 -8.30 10.75 -2.06
N LEU A 166 -8.68 10.35 -3.27
CA LEU A 166 -9.94 10.76 -3.90
C LEU A 166 -10.93 9.58 -3.80
N PRO A 167 -12.12 9.78 -3.20
CA PRO A 167 -13.08 8.69 -2.99
C PRO A 167 -13.50 7.98 -4.28
N PRO A 168 -14.11 6.77 -4.19
CA PRO A 168 -14.38 5.92 -5.34
C PRO A 168 -15.26 6.56 -6.42
N THR A 169 -16.27 7.31 -6.01
CA THR A 169 -17.20 7.98 -6.95
C THR A 169 -16.48 9.02 -7.79
N GLU A 170 -15.74 9.91 -7.13
CA GLU A 170 -14.97 11.00 -7.75
C GLU A 170 -13.79 10.42 -8.55
N SER A 171 -13.12 9.40 -8.03
CA SER A 171 -12.06 8.69 -8.76
C SER A 171 -12.57 8.05 -10.05
N ARG A 172 -13.76 7.45 -10.01
CA ARG A 172 -14.39 6.86 -11.21
C ARG A 172 -14.76 7.93 -12.24
N GLU A 173 -15.29 9.06 -11.79
CA GLU A 173 -15.60 10.20 -12.65
C GLU A 173 -14.32 10.77 -13.26
N ALA A 174 -13.31 11.05 -12.46
CA ALA A 174 -12.03 11.57 -12.93
C ALA A 174 -11.41 10.64 -13.99
N ARG A 175 -11.41 9.33 -13.78
CA ARG A 175 -10.91 8.37 -14.79
C ARG A 175 -11.69 8.41 -16.09
N LYS A 176 -13.01 8.57 -16.06
CA LYS A 176 -13.83 8.73 -17.28
C LYS A 176 -13.47 10.00 -18.04
N ARG A 177 -13.28 11.11 -17.33
CA ARG A 177 -12.90 12.40 -17.93
C ARG A 177 -11.48 12.38 -18.50
N VAL A 178 -10.55 11.68 -17.84
CA VAL A 178 -9.20 11.40 -18.38
C VAL A 178 -9.30 10.60 -19.68
N ALA A 179 -10.09 9.53 -19.69
CA ALA A 179 -10.29 8.70 -20.90
C ALA A 179 -10.96 9.47 -22.04
N ALA A 180 -11.78 10.48 -21.73
CA ALA A 180 -12.40 11.39 -22.70
C ALA A 180 -11.43 12.49 -23.19
N GLY A 181 -10.20 12.58 -22.65
CA GLY A 181 -9.22 13.59 -23.04
C GLY A 181 -9.48 15.00 -22.51
N GLU A 182 -10.29 15.12 -21.45
CA GLU A 182 -10.63 16.42 -20.85
C GLU A 182 -9.46 17.06 -20.10
N PHE A 183 -8.54 16.23 -19.58
CA PHE A 183 -7.36 16.67 -18.82
C PHE A 183 -6.08 16.42 -19.61
N LYS A 184 -5.15 17.39 -19.57
CA LYS A 184 -3.85 17.34 -20.24
C LYS A 184 -2.69 17.05 -19.29
N SER A 185 -2.91 17.15 -17.98
CA SER A 185 -1.91 16.87 -16.95
C SER A 185 -2.58 16.40 -15.66
N MET A 186 -1.79 15.76 -14.77
CA MET A 186 -2.25 15.35 -13.45
C MET A 186 -2.64 16.55 -12.58
N ASP A 187 -1.92 17.67 -12.70
CA ASP A 187 -2.25 18.90 -11.97
C ASP A 187 -3.64 19.43 -12.29
N GLN A 188 -4.10 19.29 -13.54
CA GLN A 188 -5.46 19.68 -13.92
C GLN A 188 -6.51 18.82 -13.23
N ILE A 189 -6.25 17.52 -13.08
CA ILE A 189 -7.13 16.60 -12.35
C ILE A 189 -7.13 16.95 -10.87
N GLU A 190 -5.96 17.11 -10.27
CA GLU A 190 -5.82 17.47 -8.85
C GLU A 190 -6.55 18.79 -8.55
N ASN A 191 -6.37 19.81 -9.38
CA ASN A 191 -7.05 21.08 -9.21
C ASN A 191 -8.58 20.95 -9.35
N ALA A 192 -9.07 20.14 -10.29
CA ALA A 192 -10.50 19.92 -10.50
C ALA A 192 -11.19 19.21 -9.34
N TYR A 193 -10.46 18.36 -8.63
CA TYR A 193 -11.00 17.55 -7.51
C TYR A 193 -10.44 17.95 -6.15
N ARG A 194 -9.70 19.06 -6.04
CA ARG A 194 -9.00 19.50 -4.82
C ARG A 194 -9.89 19.54 -3.57
N SER A 195 -11.13 20.01 -3.71
CA SER A 195 -12.08 20.10 -2.59
C SER A 195 -12.65 18.76 -2.14
N GLN A 196 -12.47 17.69 -2.91
CA GLN A 196 -12.90 16.33 -2.61
C GLN A 196 -11.76 15.44 -2.11
N LEU A 197 -10.51 15.91 -2.15
CA LEU A 197 -9.37 15.17 -1.65
C LEU A 197 -9.44 15.03 -0.13
N ILE A 198 -9.19 13.83 0.34
CA ILE A 198 -9.14 13.49 1.77
C ILE A 198 -7.69 13.23 2.15
N THR A 199 -7.15 13.97 3.10
CA THR A 199 -5.84 13.66 3.68
C THR A 199 -5.98 12.50 4.66
N MET A 200 -5.22 11.43 4.44
CA MET A 200 -5.26 10.25 5.30
C MET A 200 -4.58 10.54 6.64
N VAL A 201 -5.24 10.16 7.74
CA VAL A 201 -4.67 10.22 9.09
C VAL A 201 -4.44 8.80 9.56
N VAL A 202 -3.19 8.37 9.58
CA VAL A 202 -2.79 7.01 9.92
C VAL A 202 -1.63 7.06 10.91
N PRO A 203 -1.90 7.07 12.23
CA PRO A 203 -0.85 7.01 13.24
C PRO A 203 -0.05 5.71 13.17
N TYR A 204 1.18 5.73 13.64
CA TYR A 204 1.94 4.50 13.87
C TYR A 204 1.16 3.55 14.80
N GLY A 205 1.10 2.29 14.47
CA GLY A 205 0.22 1.30 15.12
C GLY A 205 -1.00 0.93 14.29
N LYS A 206 -1.43 1.83 13.39
CA LYS A 206 -2.52 1.58 12.44
C LYS A 206 -2.03 1.24 11.05
N VAL A 207 -2.91 0.66 10.26
CA VAL A 207 -2.69 0.36 8.84
C VAL A 207 -3.83 0.96 8.01
N LEU A 208 -3.51 1.30 6.77
CA LEU A 208 -4.47 1.74 5.76
C LEU A 208 -4.57 0.68 4.67
N ILE A 209 -5.77 0.23 4.37
CA ILE A 209 -6.05 -0.61 3.19
C ILE A 209 -6.93 0.21 2.25
N PHE A 210 -6.53 0.33 0.98
CA PHE A 210 -7.29 1.13 0.03
C PHE A 210 -7.41 0.47 -1.34
N ASP A 211 -8.45 0.87 -2.07
CA ASP A 211 -8.70 0.50 -3.46
C ASP A 211 -7.65 1.16 -4.37
N SER A 212 -6.81 0.35 -4.99
CA SER A 212 -5.75 0.78 -5.91
C SER A 212 -6.26 1.51 -7.15
N SER A 213 -7.54 1.40 -7.45
CA SER A 213 -8.18 2.12 -8.57
C SER A 213 -8.52 3.57 -8.23
N CYS A 214 -8.58 3.92 -6.95
CA CYS A 214 -8.80 5.29 -6.52
C CYS A 214 -7.57 6.16 -6.75
N LEU A 215 -7.81 7.43 -7.10
CA LEU A 215 -6.75 8.40 -7.29
C LEU A 215 -6.14 8.80 -5.94
N HIS A 216 -4.84 8.76 -5.86
CA HIS A 216 -4.09 9.09 -4.64
C HIS A 216 -2.72 9.65 -4.98
N GLY A 217 -2.07 10.23 -4.00
CA GLY A 217 -0.74 10.82 -4.13
C GLY A 217 -0.32 11.47 -2.82
N ASN A 218 0.72 12.28 -2.86
CA ASN A 218 1.11 13.14 -1.74
C ASN A 218 1.51 14.52 -2.24
N VAL A 219 1.53 15.46 -1.32
CA VAL A 219 2.02 16.83 -1.54
C VAL A 219 3.38 17.02 -0.89
N LEU A 220 4.00 18.18 -1.07
CA LEU A 220 5.20 18.55 -0.34
C LEU A 220 4.95 18.44 1.17
N ASN A 221 5.85 17.79 1.88
CA ASN A 221 5.76 17.68 3.34
C ASN A 221 6.20 19.00 3.99
N GLU A 222 5.25 19.77 4.46
CA GLU A 222 5.47 21.04 5.17
C GLU A 222 5.51 20.85 6.70
N THR A 223 5.38 19.61 7.20
CA THR A 223 5.51 19.31 8.63
C THR A 223 6.99 19.29 9.05
N LYS A 224 7.22 19.13 10.34
CA LYS A 224 8.58 19.08 10.91
C LYS A 224 9.15 17.67 11.03
N THR A 225 8.42 16.66 10.57
CA THR A 225 8.81 15.25 10.73
C THR A 225 8.85 14.52 9.41
N SER A 226 9.78 13.60 9.28
CA SER A 226 9.84 12.69 8.12
C SER A 226 8.79 11.60 8.27
N ARG A 227 8.12 11.28 7.17
CA ARG A 227 7.21 10.14 7.10
C ARG A 227 7.90 8.96 6.44
N TRP A 228 7.85 7.82 7.09
CA TRP A 228 8.30 6.53 6.57
C TRP A 228 7.10 5.60 6.46
N SER A 229 6.97 4.94 5.34
CA SER A 229 5.91 3.96 5.13
C SER A 229 6.38 2.83 4.23
N ILE A 230 5.74 1.68 4.39
CA ILE A 230 5.90 0.52 3.52
C ILE A 230 4.54 0.17 2.92
N ASN A 231 4.54 -0.37 1.71
CA ASN A 231 3.30 -0.80 1.07
C ASN A 231 3.49 -2.08 0.27
N CYS A 232 2.40 -2.81 0.11
CA CYS A 232 2.35 -4.00 -0.72
C CYS A 232 0.93 -4.23 -1.23
N ARG A 233 0.82 -4.83 -2.40
CA ARG A 233 -0.45 -5.12 -3.05
C ARG A 233 -0.89 -6.55 -2.80
N PHE A 234 -2.20 -6.74 -2.61
CA PHE A 234 -2.85 -8.02 -2.40
C PHE A 234 -3.99 -8.19 -3.38
N THR A 235 -4.14 -9.39 -3.90
CA THR A 235 -5.23 -9.78 -4.81
C THR A 235 -5.67 -11.21 -4.53
N GLY A 236 -6.86 -11.58 -4.97
CA GLY A 236 -7.31 -12.97 -4.92
C GLY A 236 -6.41 -13.86 -5.80
N LEU A 237 -6.12 -15.07 -5.34
CA LEU A 237 -5.18 -15.97 -5.99
C LEU A 237 -5.58 -16.31 -7.44
N LEU A 238 -6.88 -16.43 -7.70
CA LEU A 238 -7.44 -16.82 -9.00
C LEU A 238 -8.10 -15.67 -9.76
N THR A 239 -7.76 -14.42 -9.41
CA THR A 239 -8.26 -13.25 -10.13
C THR A 239 -7.59 -13.08 -11.49
N PRO A 240 -8.27 -12.46 -12.47
CA PRO A 240 -7.67 -12.15 -13.76
C PRO A 240 -6.52 -11.13 -13.65
N PHE A 241 -5.48 -11.34 -14.43
CA PHE A 241 -4.38 -10.39 -14.62
C PHE A 241 -4.34 -9.95 -16.08
N THR A 242 -4.34 -8.65 -16.32
CA THR A 242 -4.33 -8.08 -17.67
C THR A 242 -2.92 -7.81 -18.19
N ASN A 243 -1.97 -7.52 -17.31
CA ASN A 243 -0.58 -7.25 -17.66
C ASN A 243 0.29 -8.50 -17.41
N PRO A 244 0.97 -9.03 -18.45
CA PRO A 244 1.83 -10.19 -18.30
C PRO A 244 2.99 -10.02 -17.32
N GLU A 245 3.50 -8.80 -17.14
CA GLU A 245 4.59 -8.51 -16.20
C GLU A 245 4.10 -8.44 -14.75
N ARG A 246 2.81 -8.12 -14.55
CA ARG A 246 2.17 -7.96 -13.24
C ARG A 246 1.17 -9.07 -12.95
N ARG A 247 1.60 -10.32 -13.13
CA ARG A 247 0.78 -11.52 -12.95
C ARG A 247 1.29 -12.42 -11.82
N LEU A 248 0.53 -13.46 -11.54
CA LEU A 248 0.93 -14.53 -10.64
C LEU A 248 2.19 -15.25 -11.14
N GLY A 249 3.11 -15.54 -10.24
CA GLY A 249 4.40 -16.18 -10.53
C GLY A 249 5.53 -15.21 -10.90
N THR A 250 5.23 -13.94 -11.15
CA THR A 250 6.22 -12.88 -11.42
C THR A 250 6.12 -11.77 -10.38
N TYR A 251 5.14 -10.90 -10.54
CA TYR A 251 4.92 -9.77 -9.65
C TYR A 251 4.16 -10.16 -8.36
N TYR A 252 3.19 -11.08 -8.48
CA TYR A 252 2.44 -11.64 -7.35
C TYR A 252 2.88 -13.07 -7.08
N LEU A 253 3.06 -13.40 -5.81
CA LEU A 253 3.32 -14.76 -5.35
C LEU A 253 2.21 -15.23 -4.42
N PRO A 254 1.76 -16.49 -4.52
CA PRO A 254 0.78 -17.06 -3.59
C PRO A 254 1.26 -16.96 -2.15
N ILE A 255 0.36 -16.62 -1.23
CA ILE A 255 0.65 -16.60 0.21
C ILE A 255 -0.29 -17.50 1.00
N THR A 256 -1.57 -17.56 0.62
CA THR A 256 -2.55 -18.45 1.23
C THR A 256 -3.23 -19.27 0.14
N THR A 257 -2.92 -20.57 0.08
CA THR A 257 -3.49 -21.52 -0.89
C THR A 257 -4.15 -22.66 -0.14
N ARG A 258 -5.42 -22.92 -0.42
CA ARG A 258 -6.20 -23.98 0.20
C ARG A 258 -5.94 -25.33 -0.47
N ALA A 259 -6.30 -26.42 0.22
CA ALA A 259 -6.03 -27.78 -0.26
C ALA A 259 -6.65 -28.07 -1.64
N ALA A 260 -7.89 -27.68 -1.85
CA ALA A 260 -8.58 -27.88 -3.13
C ALA A 260 -7.87 -27.16 -4.30
N THR A 261 -7.43 -25.91 -4.07
CA THR A 261 -6.71 -25.13 -5.07
C THR A 261 -5.33 -25.74 -5.37
N LYS A 262 -4.62 -26.26 -4.34
CA LYS A 262 -3.36 -26.97 -4.54
C LYS A 262 -3.56 -28.18 -5.44
N MET A 263 -4.56 -29.03 -5.15
CA MET A 263 -4.90 -30.21 -5.97
C MET A 263 -5.21 -29.82 -7.41
N GLY A 264 -6.04 -28.79 -7.62
CA GLY A 264 -6.39 -28.32 -8.97
C GLY A 264 -5.20 -27.79 -9.75
N LEU A 265 -4.32 -27.03 -9.11
CA LEU A 265 -3.10 -26.49 -9.75
C LEU A 265 -2.10 -27.60 -10.11
N GLU A 266 -2.01 -28.68 -9.31
CA GLU A 266 -1.19 -29.85 -9.63
C GLU A 266 -1.70 -30.54 -10.91
N ILE A 267 -3.01 -30.80 -11.00
CA ILE A 267 -3.62 -31.40 -12.20
C ILE A 267 -3.39 -30.52 -13.43
N MET A 268 -3.67 -29.22 -13.34
CA MET A 268 -3.49 -28.30 -14.46
C MET A 268 -2.04 -28.19 -14.93
N ASN A 269 -1.06 -28.49 -14.08
CA ASN A 269 0.34 -28.47 -14.43
C ASN A 269 0.81 -29.81 -15.04
N THR A 270 0.23 -30.94 -14.60
CA THR A 270 0.54 -32.27 -15.15
C THR A 270 -0.06 -32.49 -16.53
N ASP A 271 -1.26 -31.97 -16.82
CA ASP A 271 -1.93 -32.11 -18.10
C ASP A 271 -1.33 -31.23 -19.24
N LYS A 272 -0.35 -30.38 -18.89
CA LYS A 272 0.42 -29.55 -19.85
C LYS A 272 1.77 -30.14 -20.25
N ALA A 273 2.14 -31.27 -19.67
CA ALA A 273 3.34 -32.04 -19.98
C ALA A 273 3.03 -33.15 -21.00
#